data_00efea76ca9a0461a3cc172c4f63526c
#
_entry.id   00efea76ca9a0461a3cc172c4f63526c
#
_cell.length_a   1.000
_cell.length_b   1.000
_cell.length_c   1.000
_cell.angle_alpha   90.00
_cell.angle_beta   90.00
_cell.angle_gamma   90.00
#
_symmetry.space_group_name_H-M   'P 1'
#
loop_
_entity.id
_entity.type
_entity.pdbx_description
1 polymer ?
#
loop_
_entity_poly.entity_id
_entity_poly.type
_entity_poly.pdbx_seq_one_letter_code
_entity_poly.pdbx_strand_id
1 'polypeptide(L)'
;MRIETKRRGLRALSVTVLFASLAAATPGIALATPSEDDIARAREAEDAAKMSVAQIEVELASVKTEAELALQKAQSAAEELNGARYALDQATQTARQAQADADKAKADYEAGKKEIASIAQTAYRDGGSSLDSLAPYLSADGLRTVETKQTTLNSFSASANVKMQKVAALEQVANVMNDAAVQAQAKQAAATAEVEARTAEAQSAASAAASAQTMTAARRDALVQELARKQNTTVELINQREADLEAQRQAAAAEAARQAAAAEAARQAAAAEAARQAQSQRQQNSYVAPAPAAPRYSEPSYSGGGGGNSDAAAGAIAWAKSKLGAPYVWAGEGPGYDCSGLVTMAYRSQGIYLTHWSQAQYSEGTRVPVSQAQPGDLIFWNWDGGNIDHVAIYLGNNQIIEAPTFGVPVRITSIYGWSSVLPYAVRVA
;
A
#
# COMPACT_ATOMS: atom_id res chain seq x y z
N MET A 1 -28.45 -48.70 -10.32
CA MET A 1 -28.66 -47.66 -9.33
C MET A 1 -28.13 -46.35 -9.92
N ARG A 2 -29.05 -45.53 -10.50
CA ARG A 2 -28.75 -44.28 -11.20
C ARG A 2 -28.80 -43.14 -10.20
N ILE A 3 -27.79 -42.32 -10.11
CA ILE A 3 -27.76 -41.08 -9.33
C ILE A 3 -27.82 -39.92 -10.32
N GLU A 4 -28.97 -39.25 -10.31
CA GLU A 4 -29.19 -38.02 -11.10
C GLU A 4 -28.56 -36.83 -10.41
N THR A 5 -27.68 -36.13 -11.12
CA THR A 5 -27.11 -34.84 -10.70
C THR A 5 -27.98 -33.69 -11.17
N LYS A 6 -28.66 -33.04 -10.24
CA LYS A 6 -29.48 -31.85 -10.44
C LYS A 6 -28.58 -30.62 -10.64
N ARG A 7 -28.49 -30.13 -11.85
CA ARG A 7 -27.86 -28.81 -12.18
C ARG A 7 -28.86 -27.71 -11.76
N ARG A 8 -28.44 -26.85 -10.85
CA ARG A 8 -29.15 -25.58 -10.55
C ARG A 8 -28.60 -24.51 -11.48
N GLY A 9 -29.44 -24.02 -12.40
CA GLY A 9 -29.14 -22.91 -13.29
C GLY A 9 -29.18 -21.57 -12.56
N LEU A 10 -28.16 -20.77 -12.76
CA LEU A 10 -28.11 -19.35 -12.39
C LEU A 10 -29.02 -18.58 -13.36
N ARG A 11 -30.05 -17.92 -12.84
CA ARG A 11 -30.87 -16.99 -13.62
C ARG A 11 -30.27 -15.61 -13.56
N ALA A 12 -29.79 -15.13 -14.71
CA ALA A 12 -29.44 -13.74 -14.93
C ALA A 12 -30.73 -12.89 -14.92
N LEU A 13 -30.78 -11.86 -14.07
CA LEU A 13 -31.83 -10.84 -14.10
C LEU A 13 -31.45 -9.77 -15.15
N SER A 14 -32.13 -9.83 -16.28
CA SER A 14 -32.10 -8.76 -17.26
C SER A 14 -33.14 -7.69 -16.83
N VAL A 15 -32.65 -6.47 -16.56
CA VAL A 15 -33.53 -5.31 -16.35
C VAL A 15 -33.98 -4.80 -17.72
N THR A 16 -35.21 -5.11 -18.06
CA THR A 16 -35.90 -4.59 -19.25
C THR A 16 -36.70 -3.37 -18.83
N VAL A 17 -36.31 -2.20 -19.36
CA VAL A 17 -37.08 -0.96 -19.23
C VAL A 17 -38.28 -1.07 -20.19
N LEU A 18 -39.45 -1.20 -19.65
CA LEU A 18 -40.72 -1.24 -20.42
C LEU A 18 -41.36 0.15 -20.40
N PHE A 19 -41.41 0.80 -21.54
CA PHE A 19 -42.29 1.94 -21.78
C PHE A 19 -43.74 1.41 -21.88
N ALA A 20 -44.59 1.77 -20.95
CA ALA A 20 -46.01 1.45 -21.02
C ALA A 20 -46.80 2.62 -21.58
N SER A 21 -47.39 2.37 -22.73
CA SER A 21 -48.39 3.19 -23.38
C SER A 21 -49.70 3.24 -22.61
N LEU A 22 -50.27 4.44 -22.56
CA LEU A 22 -51.52 4.85 -21.92
C LEU A 22 -52.71 4.09 -22.49
N ALA A 23 -53.39 3.27 -21.68
CA ALA A 23 -54.77 2.84 -21.94
C ALA A 23 -55.62 3.13 -20.72
N ALA A 24 -56.65 3.97 -20.89
CA ALA A 24 -57.58 4.35 -19.85
C ALA A 24 -58.52 3.20 -19.50
N ALA A 25 -58.55 2.79 -18.22
CA ALA A 25 -59.67 2.09 -17.59
C ALA A 25 -59.66 2.41 -16.08
N THR A 26 -60.71 2.97 -15.60
CA THR A 26 -61.07 3.40 -14.23
C THR A 26 -61.32 2.24 -13.25
N PRO A 27 -61.58 2.50 -11.95
CA PRO A 27 -60.62 2.83 -10.91
C PRO A 27 -60.58 1.74 -9.82
N GLY A 28 -59.42 1.35 -9.47
CA GLY A 28 -59.13 0.72 -8.20
C GLY A 28 -57.82 1.28 -7.73
N ILE A 29 -57.86 2.42 -7.03
CA ILE A 29 -56.70 2.98 -6.39
C ILE A 29 -56.31 2.06 -5.25
N ALA A 30 -55.54 1.04 -5.55
CA ALA A 30 -54.66 0.49 -4.53
C ALA A 30 -53.62 1.59 -4.25
N LEU A 31 -53.84 2.38 -3.21
CA LEU A 31 -52.84 3.27 -2.64
C LEU A 31 -51.67 2.38 -2.22
N ALA A 32 -50.70 2.21 -3.13
CA ALA A 32 -49.42 1.66 -2.74
C ALA A 32 -48.87 2.58 -1.63
N THR A 33 -48.61 2.02 -0.48
CA THR A 33 -48.03 2.73 0.63
C THR A 33 -46.71 3.35 0.10
N PRO A 34 -46.51 4.69 0.18
CA PRO A 34 -45.29 5.30 -0.31
C PRO A 34 -44.07 4.63 0.33
N SER A 35 -43.07 4.33 -0.47
CA SER A 35 -41.82 3.79 0.05
C SER A 35 -41.11 4.85 0.95
N GLU A 36 -40.22 4.39 1.83
CA GLU A 36 -39.41 5.32 2.64
C GLU A 36 -38.65 6.30 1.77
N ASP A 37 -38.17 5.85 0.60
CA ASP A 37 -37.51 6.69 -0.41
C ASP A 37 -38.46 7.74 -1.02
N ASP A 38 -39.74 7.41 -1.24
CA ASP A 38 -40.71 8.38 -1.74
C ASP A 38 -41.03 9.44 -0.70
N ILE A 39 -41.11 9.04 0.58
CA ILE A 39 -41.31 9.97 1.70
C ILE A 39 -40.11 10.86 1.87
N ALA A 40 -38.89 10.33 1.78
CA ALA A 40 -37.67 11.12 1.87
C ALA A 40 -37.59 12.14 0.73
N ARG A 41 -37.84 11.74 -0.53
CA ARG A 41 -37.88 12.66 -1.67
C ARG A 41 -38.95 13.76 -1.53
N ALA A 42 -40.12 13.44 -1.00
CA ALA A 42 -41.15 14.44 -0.77
C ALA A 42 -40.76 15.47 0.28
N ARG A 43 -40.13 15.05 1.36
CA ARG A 43 -39.59 15.96 2.38
C ARG A 43 -38.50 16.88 1.83
N GLU A 44 -37.52 16.34 1.08
CA GLU A 44 -36.48 17.15 0.44
C GLU A 44 -37.07 18.18 -0.53
N ALA A 45 -38.10 17.82 -1.30
CA ALA A 45 -38.80 18.74 -2.19
C ALA A 45 -39.57 19.83 -1.41
N GLU A 46 -40.19 19.51 -0.27
CA GLU A 46 -40.87 20.47 0.58
C GLU A 46 -39.88 21.46 1.21
N ASP A 47 -38.74 20.96 1.72
CA ASP A 47 -37.72 21.81 2.33
C ASP A 47 -37.06 22.72 1.31
N ALA A 48 -36.72 22.22 0.10
CA ALA A 48 -36.20 23.04 -0.98
C ALA A 48 -37.19 24.15 -1.40
N ALA A 49 -38.49 23.88 -1.41
CA ALA A 49 -39.53 24.87 -1.76
C ALA A 49 -39.60 26.05 -0.79
N LYS A 50 -39.19 25.85 0.46
CA LYS A 50 -39.15 26.90 1.52
C LYS A 50 -37.93 27.83 1.40
N MET A 51 -36.89 27.43 0.70
CA MET A 51 -35.63 28.16 0.61
C MET A 51 -35.70 29.30 -0.42
N SER A 52 -34.94 30.36 -0.17
CA SER A 52 -34.65 31.41 -1.16
C SER A 52 -33.62 30.89 -2.18
N VAL A 53 -33.50 31.54 -3.36
CA VAL A 53 -32.50 31.19 -4.37
C VAL A 53 -31.08 31.16 -3.79
N ALA A 54 -30.71 32.16 -2.99
CA ALA A 54 -29.38 32.23 -2.37
C ALA A 54 -29.14 31.09 -1.37
N GLN A 55 -30.17 30.68 -0.62
CA GLN A 55 -30.06 29.51 0.28
C GLN A 55 -29.93 28.24 -0.48
N ILE A 56 -30.65 28.06 -1.60
CA ILE A 56 -30.54 26.87 -2.47
C ILE A 56 -29.12 26.76 -3.05
N GLU A 57 -28.55 27.86 -3.53
CA GLU A 57 -27.17 27.85 -4.09
C GLU A 57 -26.12 27.48 -3.03
N VAL A 58 -26.24 27.99 -1.80
CA VAL A 58 -25.37 27.62 -0.67
C VAL A 58 -25.55 26.14 -0.30
N GLU A 59 -26.78 25.67 -0.25
CA GLU A 59 -27.09 24.30 0.11
C GLU A 59 -26.60 23.30 -0.96
N LEU A 60 -26.72 23.63 -2.24
CA LEU A 60 -26.15 22.82 -3.34
C LEU A 60 -24.63 22.66 -3.20
N ALA A 61 -23.93 23.73 -2.81
CA ALA A 61 -22.50 23.66 -2.54
C ALA A 61 -22.18 22.76 -1.32
N SER A 62 -22.99 22.86 -0.25
CA SER A 62 -22.85 22.03 0.96
C SER A 62 -23.07 20.55 0.67
N VAL A 63 -24.16 20.21 -0.03
CA VAL A 63 -24.49 18.83 -0.42
C VAL A 63 -23.38 18.20 -1.27
N LYS A 64 -22.80 18.96 -2.21
CA LYS A 64 -21.66 18.51 -3.00
C LYS A 64 -20.45 18.20 -2.12
N THR A 65 -20.10 19.13 -1.22
CA THR A 65 -18.96 18.97 -0.31
C THR A 65 -19.14 17.77 0.63
N GLU A 66 -20.33 17.55 1.15
CA GLU A 66 -20.65 16.41 2.00
C GLU A 66 -20.42 15.07 1.30
N ALA A 67 -20.89 14.95 0.06
CA ALA A 67 -20.66 13.75 -0.75
C ALA A 67 -19.17 13.52 -1.04
N GLU A 68 -18.43 14.59 -1.38
CA GLU A 68 -17.00 14.52 -1.65
C GLU A 68 -16.20 14.10 -0.42
N LEU A 69 -16.50 14.66 0.76
CA LEU A 69 -15.83 14.30 2.01
C LEU A 69 -16.11 12.85 2.41
N ALA A 70 -17.35 12.37 2.22
CA ALA A 70 -17.68 10.97 2.50
C ALA A 70 -16.89 10.00 1.59
N LEU A 71 -16.74 10.36 0.31
CA LEU A 71 -15.94 9.58 -0.63
C LEU A 71 -14.45 9.60 -0.29
N GLN A 72 -13.89 10.76 0.03
CA GLN A 72 -12.49 10.89 0.44
C GLN A 72 -12.20 10.03 1.68
N LYS A 73 -13.06 10.09 2.70
CA LYS A 73 -12.94 9.25 3.89
C LYS A 73 -12.94 7.76 3.57
N ALA A 74 -13.78 7.33 2.62
CA ALA A 74 -13.80 5.93 2.20
C ALA A 74 -12.52 5.52 1.45
N GLN A 75 -11.94 6.43 0.65
CA GLN A 75 -10.64 6.21 -0.02
C GLN A 75 -9.49 6.12 0.98
N SER A 76 -9.40 7.06 1.94
CA SER A 76 -8.38 7.02 2.99
C SER A 76 -8.44 5.70 3.78
N ALA A 77 -9.64 5.27 4.19
CA ALA A 77 -9.81 4.01 4.90
C ALA A 77 -9.41 2.78 4.04
N ALA A 78 -9.60 2.83 2.72
CA ALA A 78 -9.16 1.78 1.80
C ALA A 78 -7.63 1.70 1.72
N GLU A 79 -6.95 2.84 1.61
CA GLU A 79 -5.48 2.88 1.58
C GLU A 79 -4.85 2.52 2.94
N GLU A 80 -5.47 2.86 4.06
CA GLU A 80 -5.04 2.37 5.39
C GLU A 80 -5.14 0.84 5.49
N LEU A 81 -6.19 0.24 4.93
CA LEU A 81 -6.30 -1.22 4.85
C LEU A 81 -5.19 -1.83 3.97
N ASN A 82 -4.85 -1.21 2.84
CA ASN A 82 -3.74 -1.66 1.99
C ASN A 82 -2.41 -1.59 2.75
N GLY A 83 -2.17 -0.52 3.49
CA GLY A 83 -1.02 -0.37 4.38
C GLY A 83 -0.95 -1.46 5.46
N ALA A 84 -2.07 -1.76 6.11
CA ALA A 84 -2.14 -2.82 7.11
C ALA A 84 -1.85 -4.21 6.51
N ARG A 85 -2.33 -4.49 5.30
CA ARG A 85 -2.04 -5.74 4.56
C ARG A 85 -0.57 -5.85 4.20
N TYR A 86 0.05 -4.77 3.74
CA TYR A 86 1.48 -4.73 3.49
C TYR A 86 2.29 -5.02 4.77
N ALA A 87 1.92 -4.38 5.90
CA ALA A 87 2.56 -4.63 7.19
C ALA A 87 2.40 -6.09 7.65
N LEU A 88 1.23 -6.71 7.42
CA LEU A 88 1.00 -8.13 7.72
C LEU A 88 1.88 -9.05 6.85
N ASP A 89 2.03 -8.74 5.56
CA ASP A 89 2.91 -9.52 4.68
C ASP A 89 4.37 -9.47 5.18
N GLN A 90 4.88 -8.29 5.50
CA GLN A 90 6.21 -8.09 6.07
C GLN A 90 6.39 -8.83 7.42
N ALA A 91 5.41 -8.74 8.30
CA ALA A 91 5.42 -9.45 9.59
C ALA A 91 5.40 -10.97 9.40
N THR A 92 4.65 -11.46 8.41
CA THR A 92 4.56 -12.89 8.07
C THR A 92 5.89 -13.43 7.52
N GLN A 93 6.55 -12.68 6.63
CA GLN A 93 7.88 -13.04 6.11
C GLN A 93 8.91 -13.05 7.25
N THR A 94 8.89 -12.04 8.12
CA THR A 94 9.79 -11.96 9.28
C THR A 94 9.57 -13.13 10.25
N ALA A 95 8.31 -13.50 10.53
CA ALA A 95 7.99 -14.61 11.41
C ALA A 95 8.45 -15.95 10.83
N ARG A 96 8.28 -16.17 9.53
CA ARG A 96 8.77 -17.37 8.83
C ARG A 96 10.29 -17.49 8.89
N GLN A 97 11.00 -16.38 8.65
CA GLN A 97 12.47 -16.37 8.71
C GLN A 97 12.95 -16.62 10.13
N ALA A 98 12.40 -15.94 11.13
CA ALA A 98 12.76 -16.13 12.53
C ALA A 98 12.50 -17.58 13.02
N GLN A 99 11.40 -18.20 12.58
CA GLN A 99 11.11 -19.60 12.87
C GLN A 99 12.14 -20.53 12.24
N ALA A 100 12.51 -20.32 10.99
CA ALA A 100 13.53 -21.12 10.29
C ALA A 100 14.89 -21.01 10.98
N ASP A 101 15.27 -19.81 11.43
CA ASP A 101 16.51 -19.58 12.18
C ASP A 101 16.49 -20.25 13.55
N ALA A 102 15.36 -20.22 14.27
CA ALA A 102 15.18 -20.91 15.53
C ALA A 102 15.26 -22.45 15.37
N ASP A 103 14.61 -23.00 14.36
CA ASP A 103 14.65 -24.44 14.07
C ASP A 103 16.07 -24.89 13.73
N LYS A 104 16.80 -24.10 12.94
CA LYS A 104 18.21 -24.35 12.63
C LYS A 104 19.09 -24.30 13.87
N ALA A 105 18.97 -23.26 14.70
CA ALA A 105 19.74 -23.11 15.92
C ALA A 105 19.48 -24.26 16.91
N LYS A 106 18.22 -24.71 17.04
CA LYS A 106 17.83 -25.89 17.81
C LYS A 106 18.45 -27.15 17.28
N ALA A 107 18.45 -27.37 15.95
CA ALA A 107 19.08 -28.53 15.32
C ALA A 107 20.59 -28.56 15.56
N ASP A 108 21.26 -27.41 15.46
CA ASP A 108 22.70 -27.27 15.72
C ASP A 108 23.04 -27.60 17.21
N TYR A 109 22.20 -27.10 18.14
CA TYR A 109 22.32 -27.41 19.56
C TYR A 109 22.16 -28.94 19.85
N GLU A 110 21.10 -29.56 19.28
CA GLU A 110 20.87 -31.00 19.44
C GLU A 110 21.98 -31.85 18.82
N ALA A 111 22.55 -31.41 17.69
CA ALA A 111 23.70 -32.05 17.08
C ALA A 111 24.94 -31.95 17.99
N GLY A 112 25.18 -30.80 18.60
CA GLY A 112 26.27 -30.61 19.58
C GLY A 112 26.09 -31.48 20.81
N LYS A 113 24.89 -31.62 21.36
CA LYS A 113 24.58 -32.54 22.47
C LYS A 113 24.91 -34.00 22.13
N LYS A 114 24.52 -34.44 20.92
CA LYS A 114 24.83 -35.81 20.44
C LYS A 114 26.35 -36.02 20.34
N GLU A 115 27.10 -35.03 19.90
CA GLU A 115 28.56 -35.09 19.82
C GLU A 115 29.19 -35.28 21.24
N ILE A 116 28.71 -34.51 22.23
CA ILE A 116 29.17 -34.67 23.62
C ILE A 116 28.76 -36.04 24.16
N ALA A 117 27.53 -36.50 23.93
CA ALA A 117 27.07 -37.81 24.36
C ALA A 117 27.94 -38.97 23.83
N SER A 118 28.36 -38.87 22.55
CA SER A 118 29.26 -39.85 21.95
C SER A 118 30.65 -39.86 22.59
N ILE A 119 31.18 -38.69 22.97
CA ILE A 119 32.45 -38.57 23.70
C ILE A 119 32.33 -39.21 25.07
N ALA A 120 31.23 -38.91 25.79
CA ALA A 120 30.98 -39.48 27.12
C ALA A 120 30.85 -41.04 27.08
N GLN A 121 30.15 -41.56 26.06
CA GLN A 121 30.03 -43.01 25.84
C GLN A 121 31.37 -43.66 25.55
N THR A 122 32.21 -43.01 24.71
CA THR A 122 33.55 -43.52 24.38
C THR A 122 34.45 -43.51 25.66
N ALA A 123 34.43 -42.41 26.40
CA ALA A 123 35.17 -42.31 27.67
C ALA A 123 34.72 -43.36 28.72
N TYR A 124 33.41 -43.64 28.80
CA TYR A 124 32.88 -44.67 29.72
C TYR A 124 33.25 -46.09 29.23
N ARG A 125 33.17 -46.41 27.97
CA ARG A 125 33.49 -47.70 27.41
C ARG A 125 34.97 -48.01 27.46
N ASP A 126 35.82 -46.97 27.33
CA ASP A 126 37.27 -47.12 27.33
C ASP A 126 37.86 -47.06 28.75
N GLY A 127 37.02 -47.18 29.78
CA GLY A 127 37.48 -47.47 31.16
C GLY A 127 37.56 -46.25 32.06
N GLY A 128 36.53 -45.39 32.04
CA GLY A 128 36.46 -44.19 32.91
C GLY A 128 36.30 -44.41 34.41
N SER A 129 36.92 -45.41 35.01
CA SER A 129 37.04 -45.54 36.46
C SER A 129 38.31 -44.80 36.96
N SER A 130 38.23 -44.23 38.17
CA SER A 130 39.36 -43.51 38.76
C SER A 130 40.61 -44.39 38.96
N LEU A 131 40.50 -45.71 38.84
CA LEU A 131 41.60 -46.67 38.83
C LEU A 131 42.31 -46.74 37.46
N ASP A 132 41.63 -46.45 36.37
CA ASP A 132 42.26 -46.46 35.06
C ASP A 132 43.20 -45.26 34.82
N SER A 133 43.06 -44.18 35.57
CA SER A 133 44.06 -43.11 35.56
C SER A 133 45.46 -43.56 36.02
N LEU A 134 45.53 -44.65 36.78
CA LEU A 134 46.79 -45.30 37.23
C LEU A 134 47.25 -46.42 36.30
N ALA A 135 46.38 -46.97 35.46
CA ALA A 135 46.72 -48.03 34.50
C ALA A 135 47.87 -47.66 33.55
N PRO A 136 48.02 -46.45 33.04
CA PRO A 136 49.16 -46.02 32.25
C PRO A 136 50.49 -46.14 32.98
N TYR A 137 50.47 -45.95 34.31
CA TYR A 137 51.67 -46.01 35.13
C TYR A 137 52.02 -47.42 35.54
N LEU A 138 51.02 -48.32 35.61
CA LEU A 138 51.22 -49.74 35.95
C LEU A 138 51.63 -50.63 34.77
N SER A 139 51.31 -50.23 33.56
CA SER A 139 51.54 -51.00 32.31
C SER A 139 52.49 -50.30 31.32
N ALA A 140 53.30 -49.33 31.76
CA ALA A 140 54.15 -48.54 30.87
C ALA A 140 55.55 -49.22 30.74
N ASP A 141 55.93 -49.46 29.48
CA ASP A 141 57.27 -49.92 29.11
C ASP A 141 58.32 -48.78 29.11
N GLY A 142 58.13 -47.81 29.97
CA GLY A 142 59.07 -46.68 30.14
C GLY A 142 58.40 -45.30 30.22
N LEU A 143 59.13 -44.30 30.74
CA LEU A 143 58.71 -42.92 30.97
C LEU A 143 58.07 -42.25 29.72
N ARG A 144 58.59 -42.54 28.55
CA ARG A 144 58.09 -41.97 27.25
C ARG A 144 56.64 -42.40 26.95
N THR A 145 56.30 -43.65 27.27
CA THR A 145 54.94 -44.20 27.10
C THR A 145 53.95 -43.52 28.05
N VAL A 146 54.40 -43.30 29.32
CA VAL A 146 53.59 -42.55 30.31
C VAL A 146 53.33 -41.13 29.88
N GLU A 147 54.36 -40.42 29.39
CA GLU A 147 54.28 -39.04 28.93
C GLU A 147 53.34 -38.92 27.72
N THR A 148 53.44 -39.86 26.74
CA THR A 148 52.57 -39.90 25.58
C THR A 148 51.09 -40.14 25.99
N LYS A 149 50.81 -41.06 26.90
CA LYS A 149 49.46 -41.35 27.39
C LYS A 149 48.92 -40.14 28.18
N GLN A 150 49.74 -39.51 29.03
CA GLN A 150 49.32 -38.30 29.75
C GLN A 150 49.02 -37.13 28.86
N THR A 151 49.84 -36.91 27.81
CA THR A 151 49.60 -35.88 26.79
C THR A 151 48.31 -36.14 26.03
N THR A 152 48.02 -37.40 25.69
CA THR A 152 46.79 -37.79 24.99
C THR A 152 45.55 -37.54 25.88
N LEU A 153 45.59 -37.88 27.17
CA LEU A 153 44.51 -37.62 28.16
C LEU A 153 44.27 -36.13 28.32
N ASN A 154 45.34 -35.32 28.44
CA ASN A 154 45.22 -33.88 28.58
C ASN A 154 44.62 -33.25 27.30
N SER A 155 45.05 -33.71 26.11
CA SER A 155 44.50 -33.27 24.84
C SER A 155 43.03 -33.63 24.68
N PHE A 156 42.63 -34.85 25.11
CA PHE A 156 41.24 -35.30 25.09
C PHE A 156 40.38 -34.45 26.05
N SER A 157 40.83 -34.19 27.25
CA SER A 157 40.13 -33.37 28.27
C SER A 157 39.98 -31.92 27.78
N ALA A 158 41.02 -31.33 27.17
CA ALA A 158 40.98 -30.00 26.59
C ALA A 158 39.96 -29.93 25.41
N SER A 159 39.98 -30.94 24.54
CA SER A 159 39.00 -31.06 23.43
C SER A 159 37.56 -31.20 23.94
N ALA A 160 37.32 -31.99 24.95
CA ALA A 160 35.99 -32.16 25.56
C ALA A 160 35.49 -30.85 26.17
N ASN A 161 36.35 -30.09 26.90
CA ASN A 161 35.99 -28.79 27.44
C ASN A 161 35.62 -27.76 26.35
N VAL A 162 36.37 -27.69 25.27
CA VAL A 162 36.04 -26.80 24.12
C VAL A 162 34.70 -27.18 23.53
N LYS A 163 34.40 -28.47 23.36
CA LYS A 163 33.10 -28.93 22.82
C LYS A 163 31.96 -28.62 23.77
N MET A 164 32.14 -28.76 25.09
CA MET A 164 31.12 -28.38 26.07
C MET A 164 30.83 -26.88 26.04
N GLN A 165 31.87 -26.05 25.98
CA GLN A 165 31.69 -24.58 25.82
C GLN A 165 30.96 -24.24 24.51
N LYS A 166 31.27 -24.91 23.40
CA LYS A 166 30.57 -24.75 22.14
C LYS A 166 29.09 -25.09 22.28
N VAL A 167 28.75 -26.21 22.94
CA VAL A 167 27.34 -26.60 23.12
C VAL A 167 26.59 -25.62 24.03
N ALA A 168 27.23 -25.11 25.10
CA ALA A 168 26.65 -24.05 25.92
C ALA A 168 26.38 -22.75 25.12
N ALA A 169 27.29 -22.39 24.22
CA ALA A 169 27.07 -21.27 23.31
C ALA A 169 25.93 -21.52 22.30
N LEU A 170 25.84 -22.74 21.76
CA LEU A 170 24.73 -23.13 20.87
C LEU A 170 23.38 -23.11 21.57
N GLU A 171 23.32 -23.50 22.86
CA GLU A 171 22.13 -23.41 23.70
C GLU A 171 21.66 -21.96 23.84
N GLN A 172 22.58 -21.03 24.13
CA GLN A 172 22.25 -19.61 24.22
C GLN A 172 21.73 -19.07 22.90
N VAL A 173 22.37 -19.43 21.77
CA VAL A 173 21.90 -19.05 20.43
C VAL A 173 20.52 -19.61 20.17
N ALA A 174 20.26 -20.87 20.47
CA ALA A 174 18.95 -21.50 20.28
C ALA A 174 17.85 -20.78 21.11
N ASN A 175 18.15 -20.42 22.37
CA ASN A 175 17.21 -19.67 23.18
C ASN A 175 16.93 -18.28 22.61
N VAL A 176 17.95 -17.51 22.21
CA VAL A 176 17.79 -16.18 21.61
C VAL A 176 16.98 -16.26 20.31
N MET A 177 17.26 -17.24 19.44
CA MET A 177 16.52 -17.41 18.19
C MET A 177 15.07 -17.84 18.42
N ASN A 178 14.83 -18.69 19.42
CA ASN A 178 13.47 -19.06 19.84
C ASN A 178 12.68 -17.83 20.35
N ASP A 179 13.29 -17.00 21.20
CA ASP A 179 12.66 -15.78 21.70
C ASP A 179 12.36 -14.79 20.55
N ALA A 180 13.28 -14.67 19.59
CA ALA A 180 13.06 -13.86 18.39
C ALA A 180 11.89 -14.38 17.54
N ALA A 181 11.76 -15.70 17.39
CA ALA A 181 10.63 -16.31 16.66
C ALA A 181 9.30 -16.06 17.36
N VAL A 182 9.24 -16.20 18.70
CA VAL A 182 8.03 -15.89 19.50
C VAL A 182 7.64 -14.43 19.35
N GLN A 183 8.60 -13.50 19.43
CA GLN A 183 8.32 -12.08 19.22
C GLN A 183 7.85 -11.76 17.80
N ALA A 184 8.43 -12.40 16.80
CA ALA A 184 8.01 -12.20 15.40
C ALA A 184 6.59 -12.74 15.15
N GLN A 185 6.24 -13.90 15.74
CA GLN A 185 4.87 -14.43 15.69
C GLN A 185 3.86 -13.51 16.40
N ALA A 186 4.23 -12.93 17.54
CA ALA A 186 3.37 -11.97 18.24
C ALA A 186 3.13 -10.71 17.40
N LYS A 187 4.15 -10.20 16.71
CA LYS A 187 4.00 -9.09 15.77
C LYS A 187 3.11 -9.45 14.58
N GLN A 188 3.23 -10.66 14.02
CA GLN A 188 2.34 -11.13 12.96
C GLN A 188 0.89 -11.21 13.43
N ALA A 189 0.64 -11.73 14.63
CA ALA A 189 -0.71 -11.79 15.20
C ALA A 189 -1.31 -10.38 15.40
N ALA A 190 -0.50 -9.43 15.90
CA ALA A 190 -0.94 -8.03 16.02
C ALA A 190 -1.27 -7.40 14.66
N ALA A 191 -0.44 -7.64 13.64
CA ALA A 191 -0.70 -7.16 12.29
C ALA A 191 -1.96 -7.80 11.67
N THR A 192 -2.27 -9.06 12.00
CA THR A 192 -3.52 -9.71 11.58
C THR A 192 -4.74 -9.02 12.18
N ALA A 193 -4.70 -8.72 13.49
CA ALA A 193 -5.77 -8.01 14.17
C ALA A 193 -5.96 -6.59 13.62
N GLU A 194 -4.87 -5.90 13.24
CA GLU A 194 -4.95 -4.59 12.58
C GLU A 194 -5.65 -4.67 11.22
N VAL A 195 -5.35 -5.68 10.39
CA VAL A 195 -6.05 -5.90 9.11
C VAL A 195 -7.54 -6.14 9.32
N GLU A 196 -7.94 -6.89 10.35
CA GLU A 196 -9.35 -7.10 10.69
C GLU A 196 -10.04 -5.78 11.07
N ALA A 197 -9.40 -4.98 11.92
CA ALA A 197 -9.91 -3.68 12.35
C ALA A 197 -10.05 -2.71 11.17
N ARG A 198 -9.02 -2.58 10.33
CA ARG A 198 -9.05 -1.72 9.13
C ARG A 198 -10.05 -2.20 8.09
N THR A 199 -10.27 -3.50 7.96
CA THR A 199 -11.33 -4.05 7.09
C THR A 199 -12.71 -3.59 7.54
N ALA A 200 -13.01 -3.67 8.84
CA ALA A 200 -14.29 -3.21 9.37
C ALA A 200 -14.48 -1.69 9.20
N GLU A 201 -13.43 -0.91 9.43
CA GLU A 201 -13.44 0.54 9.24
C GLU A 201 -13.69 0.92 7.78
N ALA A 202 -12.96 0.31 6.85
CA ALA A 202 -13.12 0.54 5.43
C ALA A 202 -14.53 0.17 4.94
N GLN A 203 -15.09 -0.96 5.40
CA GLN A 203 -16.49 -1.34 5.10
C GLN A 203 -17.51 -0.32 5.62
N SER A 204 -17.31 0.17 6.84
CA SER A 204 -18.16 1.20 7.45
C SER A 204 -18.10 2.50 6.65
N ALA A 205 -16.89 2.97 6.32
CA ALA A 205 -16.68 4.20 5.57
C ALA A 205 -17.32 4.14 4.17
N ALA A 206 -17.23 3.00 3.47
CA ALA A 206 -17.90 2.85 2.18
C ALA A 206 -19.42 2.80 2.27
N SER A 207 -19.94 2.10 3.27
CA SER A 207 -21.38 2.08 3.48
C SER A 207 -21.90 3.50 3.76
N ALA A 208 -21.17 4.26 4.56
CA ALA A 208 -21.46 5.67 4.81
C ALA A 208 -21.38 6.52 3.53
N ALA A 209 -20.34 6.33 2.71
CA ALA A 209 -20.17 7.04 1.45
C ALA A 209 -21.29 6.72 0.45
N ALA A 210 -21.67 5.45 0.31
CA ALA A 210 -22.79 5.04 -0.54
C ALA A 210 -24.12 5.64 -0.09
N SER A 211 -24.36 5.67 1.22
CA SER A 211 -25.56 6.30 1.81
C SER A 211 -25.53 7.82 1.57
N ALA A 212 -24.40 8.48 1.82
CA ALA A 212 -24.24 9.91 1.56
C ALA A 212 -24.49 10.25 0.10
N GLN A 213 -23.95 9.48 -0.84
CA GLN A 213 -24.20 9.68 -2.28
C GLN A 213 -25.71 9.61 -2.62
N THR A 214 -26.42 8.59 -2.10
CA THR A 214 -27.84 8.43 -2.37
C THR A 214 -28.66 9.59 -1.81
N MET A 215 -28.40 9.97 -0.57
CA MET A 215 -29.11 11.06 0.11
C MET A 215 -28.81 12.41 -0.54
N THR A 216 -27.53 12.69 -0.81
CA THR A 216 -27.12 13.95 -1.44
C THR A 216 -27.62 14.07 -2.87
N ALA A 217 -27.68 12.96 -3.64
CA ALA A 217 -28.28 12.97 -4.98
C ALA A 217 -29.76 13.36 -4.94
N ALA A 218 -30.56 12.75 -4.08
CA ALA A 218 -31.99 13.08 -3.94
C ALA A 218 -32.20 14.55 -3.50
N ARG A 219 -31.42 15.00 -2.52
CA ARG A 219 -31.45 16.40 -2.04
C ARG A 219 -31.03 17.39 -3.13
N ARG A 220 -29.96 17.10 -3.88
CA ARG A 220 -29.51 17.90 -5.01
C ARG A 220 -30.59 18.03 -6.08
N ASP A 221 -31.21 16.89 -6.45
CA ASP A 221 -32.27 16.90 -7.48
C ASP A 221 -33.47 17.78 -7.08
N ALA A 222 -33.89 17.71 -5.80
CA ALA A 222 -34.94 18.57 -5.27
C ALA A 222 -34.55 20.06 -5.31
N LEU A 223 -33.34 20.39 -4.88
CA LEU A 223 -32.83 21.76 -4.88
C LEU A 223 -32.68 22.33 -6.31
N VAL A 224 -32.17 21.55 -7.26
CA VAL A 224 -32.00 21.97 -8.65
C VAL A 224 -33.36 22.20 -9.33
N GLN A 225 -34.36 21.34 -9.07
CA GLN A 225 -35.70 21.53 -9.59
C GLN A 225 -36.36 22.81 -9.02
N GLU A 226 -36.19 23.06 -7.72
CA GLU A 226 -36.73 24.28 -7.11
C GLU A 226 -36.01 25.53 -7.61
N LEU A 227 -34.68 25.48 -7.77
CA LEU A 227 -33.91 26.58 -8.32
C LEU A 227 -34.36 26.90 -9.75
N ALA A 228 -34.57 25.87 -10.58
CA ALA A 228 -35.08 26.03 -11.96
C ALA A 228 -36.45 26.74 -11.95
N ARG A 229 -37.35 26.35 -11.04
CA ARG A 229 -38.67 26.98 -10.89
C ARG A 229 -38.55 28.43 -10.45
N LYS A 230 -37.73 28.73 -9.46
CA LYS A 230 -37.55 30.09 -8.91
C LYS A 230 -36.87 31.05 -9.88
N GLN A 231 -35.91 30.54 -10.67
CA GLN A 231 -35.20 31.31 -11.70
C GLN A 231 -35.92 31.34 -13.06
N ASN A 232 -37.05 30.63 -13.18
CA ASN A 232 -37.79 30.47 -14.44
C ASN A 232 -36.87 29.99 -15.59
N THR A 233 -36.05 29.00 -15.33
CA THR A 233 -35.05 28.39 -16.21
C THR A 233 -35.22 26.87 -16.27
N THR A 234 -34.37 26.18 -17.00
CA THR A 234 -34.38 24.73 -17.08
C THR A 234 -33.32 24.09 -16.18
N VAL A 235 -33.56 22.85 -15.77
CA VAL A 235 -32.61 22.07 -14.98
C VAL A 235 -31.31 21.85 -15.76
N GLU A 236 -31.39 21.69 -17.09
CA GLU A 236 -30.23 21.54 -17.97
C GLU A 236 -29.30 22.75 -17.92
N LEU A 237 -29.88 23.97 -18.00
CA LEU A 237 -29.06 25.20 -17.93
C LEU A 237 -28.41 25.38 -16.57
N ILE A 238 -29.07 24.98 -15.47
CA ILE A 238 -28.45 25.02 -14.13
C ILE A 238 -27.30 24.02 -14.04
N ASN A 239 -27.49 22.79 -14.47
CA ASN A 239 -26.46 21.78 -14.51
C ASN A 239 -25.26 22.20 -15.39
N GLN A 240 -25.51 22.80 -16.53
CA GLN A 240 -24.45 23.31 -17.41
C GLN A 240 -23.67 24.44 -16.74
N ARG A 241 -24.35 25.39 -16.11
CA ARG A 241 -23.69 26.48 -15.36
C ARG A 241 -22.83 25.95 -14.21
N GLU A 242 -23.31 24.96 -13.46
CA GLU A 242 -22.52 24.29 -12.40
C GLU A 242 -21.26 23.64 -12.97
N ALA A 243 -21.39 22.91 -14.09
CA ALA A 243 -20.26 22.27 -14.78
C ALA A 243 -19.22 23.30 -15.25
N ASP A 244 -19.67 24.41 -15.85
CA ASP A 244 -18.79 25.46 -16.34
C ASP A 244 -18.05 26.17 -15.19
N LEU A 245 -18.73 26.45 -14.06
CA LEU A 245 -18.12 27.03 -12.88
C LEU A 245 -17.10 26.07 -12.22
N GLU A 246 -17.39 24.79 -12.24
CA GLU A 246 -16.45 23.77 -11.76
C GLU A 246 -15.20 23.68 -12.63
N ALA A 247 -15.38 23.67 -13.97
CA ALA A 247 -14.27 23.68 -14.91
C ALA A 247 -13.38 24.92 -14.75
N GLN A 248 -13.98 26.10 -14.51
CA GLN A 248 -13.22 27.33 -14.23
C GLN A 248 -12.43 27.23 -12.91
N ARG A 249 -13.04 26.70 -11.83
CA ARG A 249 -12.35 26.50 -10.55
C ARG A 249 -11.17 25.53 -10.69
N GLN A 250 -11.38 24.44 -11.39
CA GLN A 250 -10.32 23.45 -11.64
C GLN A 250 -9.19 24.04 -12.49
N ALA A 251 -9.49 24.82 -13.51
CA ALA A 251 -8.49 25.51 -14.32
C ALA A 251 -7.67 26.50 -13.51
N ALA A 252 -8.33 27.31 -12.66
CA ALA A 252 -7.66 28.27 -11.78
C ALA A 252 -6.77 27.57 -10.73
N ALA A 253 -7.25 26.47 -10.14
CA ALA A 253 -6.47 25.68 -9.19
C ALA A 253 -5.26 25.02 -9.87
N ALA A 254 -5.43 24.49 -11.07
CA ALA A 254 -4.34 23.91 -11.87
C ALA A 254 -3.26 24.96 -12.21
N GLU A 255 -3.66 26.17 -12.52
CA GLU A 255 -2.72 27.27 -12.79
C GLU A 255 -1.97 27.67 -11.52
N ALA A 256 -2.67 27.82 -10.39
CA ALA A 256 -2.04 28.12 -9.09
C ALA A 256 -1.03 27.02 -8.69
N ALA A 257 -1.37 25.74 -8.88
CA ALA A 257 -0.47 24.62 -8.59
C ALA A 257 0.78 24.64 -9.50
N ARG A 258 0.61 24.96 -10.80
CA ARG A 258 1.75 25.12 -11.71
C ARG A 258 2.68 26.25 -11.28
N GLN A 259 2.12 27.39 -10.85
CA GLN A 259 2.90 28.53 -10.36
C GLN A 259 3.64 28.17 -9.06
N ALA A 260 2.98 27.49 -8.13
CA ALA A 260 3.60 27.00 -6.89
C ALA A 260 4.75 26.03 -7.16
N ALA A 261 4.56 25.06 -8.05
CA ALA A 261 5.59 24.11 -8.45
C ALA A 261 6.78 24.79 -9.16
N ALA A 262 6.51 25.78 -10.02
CA ALA A 262 7.57 26.57 -10.66
C ALA A 262 8.39 27.39 -9.65
N ALA A 263 7.71 27.99 -8.66
CA ALA A 263 8.36 28.72 -7.59
C ALA A 263 9.25 27.81 -6.72
N GLU A 264 8.77 26.60 -6.42
CA GLU A 264 9.54 25.61 -5.67
C GLU A 264 10.76 25.12 -6.46
N ALA A 265 10.60 24.80 -7.75
CA ALA A 265 11.70 24.42 -8.63
C ALA A 265 12.77 25.53 -8.72
N ALA A 266 12.34 26.82 -8.77
CA ALA A 266 13.27 27.93 -8.75
C ALA A 266 14.04 28.05 -7.42
N ARG A 267 13.40 27.81 -6.28
CA ARG A 267 14.06 27.77 -4.96
C ARG A 267 15.09 26.64 -4.89
N GLN A 268 14.75 25.45 -5.36
CA GLN A 268 15.65 24.31 -5.39
C GLN A 268 16.84 24.54 -6.31
N ALA A 269 16.63 25.14 -7.49
CA ALA A 269 17.71 25.52 -8.40
C ALA A 269 18.67 26.54 -7.76
N ALA A 270 18.13 27.57 -7.08
CA ALA A 270 18.92 28.54 -6.37
C ALA A 270 19.71 27.93 -5.19
N ALA A 271 19.09 27.01 -4.44
CA ALA A 271 19.77 26.28 -3.37
C ALA A 271 20.90 25.36 -3.91
N ALA A 272 20.67 24.68 -5.02
CA ALA A 272 21.68 23.85 -5.68
C ALA A 272 22.87 24.69 -6.21
N GLU A 273 22.59 25.86 -6.76
CA GLU A 273 23.63 26.79 -7.20
C GLU A 273 24.46 27.34 -6.03
N ALA A 274 23.79 27.73 -4.94
CA ALA A 274 24.47 28.15 -3.71
C ALA A 274 25.37 27.05 -3.12
N ALA A 275 24.89 25.79 -3.13
CA ALA A 275 25.66 24.63 -2.71
C ALA A 275 26.90 24.39 -3.59
N ARG A 276 26.80 24.53 -4.92
CA ARG A 276 27.95 24.43 -5.86
C ARG A 276 28.97 25.56 -5.62
N GLN A 277 28.51 26.78 -5.39
CA GLN A 277 29.36 27.90 -5.07
C GLN A 277 30.11 27.69 -3.74
N ALA A 278 29.43 27.20 -2.71
CA ALA A 278 30.05 26.87 -1.43
C ALA A 278 31.06 25.71 -1.54
N GLN A 279 30.79 24.74 -2.40
CA GLN A 279 31.71 23.62 -2.67
C GLN A 279 32.98 24.07 -3.44
N SER A 280 32.85 24.96 -4.44
CA SER A 280 33.96 25.54 -5.18
C SER A 280 34.82 26.45 -4.28
N GLN A 281 34.23 27.24 -3.37
CA GLN A 281 34.95 28.02 -2.38
C GLN A 281 35.74 27.14 -1.40
N ARG A 282 35.17 26.01 -0.95
CA ARG A 282 35.91 25.04 -0.12
C ARG A 282 37.07 24.39 -0.84
N GLN A 283 36.95 24.09 -2.14
CA GLN A 283 38.03 23.55 -2.96
C GLN A 283 39.14 24.58 -3.21
N GLN A 284 38.82 25.86 -3.35
CA GLN A 284 39.82 26.94 -3.49
C GLN A 284 40.58 27.22 -2.18
N ASN A 285 39.93 27.02 -1.02
CA ASN A 285 40.57 27.20 0.29
C ASN A 285 41.34 25.97 0.81
N SER A 286 41.23 24.81 0.14
CA SER A 286 41.93 23.57 0.53
C SER A 286 43.15 23.29 -0.35
N TYR A 287 44.07 24.28 -0.50
CA TYR A 287 45.38 23.99 -1.07
C TYR A 287 46.26 23.35 0.02
N VAL A 288 46.13 22.04 0.18
CA VAL A 288 47.08 21.21 0.95
C VAL A 288 47.83 20.34 -0.04
N ALA A 289 49.18 20.34 0.07
CA ALA A 289 50.10 19.61 -0.78
C ALA A 289 49.74 18.11 -0.90
N PRO A 290 50.05 17.46 -2.04
CA PRO A 290 49.62 16.10 -2.30
C PRO A 290 50.29 15.08 -1.38
N ALA A 291 49.50 14.34 -0.60
CA ALA A 291 49.92 13.12 0.07
C ALA A 291 49.86 11.93 -0.93
N PRO A 292 50.71 10.89 -0.78
CA PRO A 292 50.81 9.80 -1.75
C PRO A 292 49.54 8.97 -1.83
N ALA A 293 49.19 8.57 -3.05
CA ALA A 293 47.97 7.87 -3.41
C ALA A 293 47.81 6.51 -2.70
N ALA A 294 46.77 6.38 -1.90
CA ALA A 294 46.22 5.09 -1.49
C ALA A 294 45.38 4.48 -2.62
N PRO A 295 45.32 3.15 -2.76
CA PRO A 295 44.61 2.49 -3.85
C PRO A 295 43.11 2.79 -3.77
N ARG A 296 42.55 3.28 -4.86
CA ARG A 296 41.10 3.53 -5.03
C ARG A 296 40.37 2.20 -5.14
N TYR A 297 39.64 1.86 -4.12
CA TYR A 297 38.52 0.94 -4.27
C TYR A 297 37.44 1.67 -5.08
N SER A 298 37.15 1.18 -6.27
CA SER A 298 36.03 1.64 -7.08
C SER A 298 34.77 1.05 -6.45
N GLU A 299 33.98 1.86 -5.75
CA GLU A 299 32.59 1.53 -5.50
C GLU A 299 31.87 1.44 -6.86
N PRO A 300 31.02 0.40 -7.07
CA PRO A 300 30.22 0.36 -8.27
C PRO A 300 29.26 1.55 -8.23
N SER A 301 29.51 2.55 -9.08
CA SER A 301 28.54 3.59 -9.36
C SER A 301 27.31 2.92 -9.97
N TYR A 302 26.27 2.85 -9.20
CA TYR A 302 24.92 2.61 -9.68
C TYR A 302 24.53 3.84 -10.51
N SER A 303 24.84 3.82 -11.80
CA SER A 303 24.27 4.74 -12.76
C SER A 303 22.80 4.33 -12.91
N GLY A 304 21.94 4.86 -12.05
CA GLY A 304 20.51 4.90 -12.28
C GLY A 304 20.31 5.65 -13.59
N GLY A 305 20.15 4.90 -14.68
CA GLY A 305 19.76 5.41 -15.97
C GLY A 305 18.41 6.09 -15.84
N GLY A 306 18.40 7.41 -15.74
CA GLY A 306 17.20 8.26 -15.79
C GLY A 306 16.65 8.38 -17.22
N GLY A 307 16.51 7.27 -17.92
CA GLY A 307 15.69 7.15 -19.11
C GLY A 307 14.55 6.22 -18.78
N GLY A 308 13.42 6.77 -18.31
CA GLY A 308 12.23 5.99 -18.12
C GLY A 308 11.94 5.19 -19.39
N ASN A 309 11.58 3.91 -19.22
CA ASN A 309 11.17 3.07 -20.34
C ASN A 309 9.81 3.56 -20.84
N SER A 310 9.81 4.50 -21.79
CA SER A 310 8.60 5.11 -22.37
C SER A 310 7.63 4.07 -22.93
N ASP A 311 8.14 2.90 -23.35
CA ASP A 311 7.32 1.81 -23.86
C ASP A 311 6.55 1.12 -22.73
N ALA A 312 7.18 0.94 -21.56
CA ALA A 312 6.51 0.39 -20.38
C ALA A 312 5.44 1.37 -19.84
N ALA A 313 5.72 2.66 -19.81
CA ALA A 313 4.73 3.68 -19.45
C ALA A 313 3.54 3.68 -20.42
N ALA A 314 3.80 3.65 -21.73
CA ALA A 314 2.75 3.57 -22.75
C ALA A 314 1.94 2.26 -22.64
N GLY A 315 2.61 1.14 -22.39
CA GLY A 315 1.97 -0.16 -22.17
C GLY A 315 1.09 -0.17 -20.93
N ALA A 316 1.56 0.38 -19.81
CA ALA A 316 0.77 0.50 -18.56
C ALA A 316 -0.49 1.38 -18.77
N ILE A 317 -0.35 2.51 -19.48
CA ILE A 317 -1.48 3.37 -19.86
C ILE A 317 -2.46 2.59 -20.73
N ALA A 318 -2.00 1.88 -21.76
CA ALA A 318 -2.87 1.11 -22.64
C ALA A 318 -3.62 0.03 -21.87
N TRP A 319 -2.94 -0.66 -20.96
CA TRP A 319 -3.56 -1.65 -20.08
C TRP A 319 -4.62 -1.01 -19.17
N ALA A 320 -4.30 0.10 -18.50
CA ALA A 320 -5.26 0.81 -17.64
C ALA A 320 -6.49 1.29 -18.43
N LYS A 321 -6.30 1.82 -19.63
CA LYS A 321 -7.41 2.21 -20.53
C LYS A 321 -8.31 1.03 -20.91
N SER A 322 -7.78 -0.18 -21.02
CA SER A 322 -8.58 -1.39 -21.26
C SER A 322 -9.49 -1.74 -20.08
N LYS A 323 -9.30 -1.12 -18.91
CA LYS A 323 -10.10 -1.31 -17.69
C LYS A 323 -11.14 -0.20 -17.45
N LEU A 324 -11.28 0.73 -18.39
CA LEU A 324 -12.32 1.76 -18.28
C LEU A 324 -13.69 1.14 -18.07
N GLY A 325 -14.46 1.66 -17.11
CA GLY A 325 -15.75 1.13 -16.72
C GLY A 325 -15.72 -0.04 -15.73
N ALA A 326 -14.54 -0.58 -15.38
CA ALA A 326 -14.41 -1.60 -14.35
C ALA A 326 -14.83 -1.02 -12.98
N PRO A 327 -15.55 -1.78 -12.13
CA PRO A 327 -15.99 -1.28 -10.84
C PRO A 327 -14.83 -1.04 -9.90
N TYR A 328 -14.99 -0.06 -8.99
CA TYR A 328 -14.11 0.07 -7.84
C TYR A 328 -14.36 -1.08 -6.86
N VAL A 329 -13.29 -1.76 -6.48
CA VAL A 329 -13.31 -2.83 -5.47
C VAL A 329 -12.13 -2.63 -4.54
N TRP A 330 -12.37 -2.58 -3.25
CA TRP A 330 -11.30 -2.44 -2.25
C TRP A 330 -10.26 -3.52 -2.34
N ALA A 331 -9.00 -3.12 -2.25
CA ALA A 331 -7.86 -3.99 -2.44
C ALA A 331 -7.99 -4.85 -3.70
N GLY A 332 -8.64 -4.29 -4.73
CA GLY A 332 -8.91 -4.98 -5.99
C GLY A 332 -7.75 -4.89 -6.95
N GLU A 333 -7.31 -6.06 -7.41
CA GLU A 333 -6.34 -6.23 -8.50
C GLU A 333 -6.99 -6.79 -9.78
N GLY A 334 -8.33 -6.89 -9.80
CA GLY A 334 -9.18 -7.37 -10.91
C GLY A 334 -10.19 -8.43 -10.50
N PRO A 335 -11.36 -8.48 -11.14
CA PRO A 335 -11.85 -7.65 -12.26
C PRO A 335 -12.28 -6.23 -11.88
N GLY A 336 -12.37 -5.89 -10.60
CA GLY A 336 -12.51 -4.54 -10.07
C GLY A 336 -11.21 -4.09 -9.44
N TYR A 337 -10.98 -2.79 -9.36
CA TYR A 337 -9.72 -2.20 -8.93
C TYR A 337 -9.96 -1.11 -7.90
N ASP A 338 -9.06 -0.96 -6.93
CA ASP A 338 -8.87 0.30 -6.21
C ASP A 338 -7.78 1.15 -6.89
N CYS A 339 -7.49 2.33 -6.35
CA CYS A 339 -6.57 3.27 -6.98
C CYS A 339 -5.15 2.71 -7.12
N SER A 340 -4.55 2.21 -6.04
CA SER A 340 -3.21 1.65 -6.03
C SER A 340 -3.15 0.27 -6.72
N GLY A 341 -4.24 -0.52 -6.68
CA GLY A 341 -4.36 -1.79 -7.39
C GLY A 341 -4.42 -1.62 -8.91
N LEU A 342 -5.12 -0.61 -9.42
CA LEU A 342 -5.10 -0.27 -10.86
C LEU A 342 -3.67 0.03 -11.31
N VAL A 343 -2.94 0.84 -10.55
CA VAL A 343 -1.54 1.20 -10.82
C VAL A 343 -0.65 -0.05 -10.76
N THR A 344 -0.74 -0.84 -9.68
CA THR A 344 0.03 -2.07 -9.52
C THR A 344 -0.15 -3.01 -10.70
N MET A 345 -1.38 -3.25 -11.12
CA MET A 345 -1.68 -4.17 -12.21
C MET A 345 -1.30 -3.62 -13.59
N ALA A 346 -1.43 -2.30 -13.79
CA ALA A 346 -1.00 -1.65 -15.03
C ALA A 346 0.50 -1.83 -15.24
N TYR A 347 1.32 -1.57 -14.21
CA TYR A 347 2.76 -1.71 -14.29
C TYR A 347 3.23 -3.16 -14.22
N ARG A 348 2.55 -4.02 -13.47
CA ARG A 348 2.81 -5.48 -13.49
C ARG A 348 2.65 -6.07 -14.89
N SER A 349 1.71 -5.57 -15.69
CA SER A 349 1.53 -6.01 -17.09
C SER A 349 2.74 -5.71 -17.97
N GLN A 350 3.63 -4.83 -17.53
CA GLN A 350 4.89 -4.44 -18.18
C GLN A 350 6.13 -5.02 -17.46
N GLY A 351 5.93 -5.94 -16.51
CA GLY A 351 7.02 -6.55 -15.74
C GLY A 351 7.58 -5.66 -14.61
N ILE A 352 6.94 -4.54 -14.31
CA ILE A 352 7.31 -3.64 -13.20
C ILE A 352 6.39 -3.94 -12.01
N TYR A 353 6.99 -4.33 -10.89
CA TYR A 353 6.28 -4.72 -9.69
C TYR A 353 6.26 -3.55 -8.69
N LEU A 354 5.06 -3.06 -8.41
CA LEU A 354 4.80 -2.02 -7.41
C LEU A 354 4.00 -2.62 -6.25
N THR A 355 4.24 -2.13 -5.06
CA THR A 355 3.45 -2.48 -3.87
C THR A 355 2.01 -1.98 -4.04
N HIS A 356 1.03 -2.80 -3.68
CA HIS A 356 -0.38 -2.43 -3.70
C HIS A 356 -0.72 -1.54 -2.48
N TRP A 357 -0.13 -0.36 -2.45
CA TRP A 357 -0.33 0.69 -1.43
C TRP A 357 0.24 2.01 -1.94
N SER A 358 -0.58 3.05 -2.03
CA SER A 358 -0.19 4.36 -2.59
C SER A 358 1.01 5.00 -1.90
N GLN A 359 1.09 4.87 -0.56
CA GLN A 359 2.20 5.39 0.22
C GLN A 359 3.54 4.70 -0.14
N ALA A 360 3.55 3.39 -0.40
CA ALA A 360 4.74 2.67 -0.85
C ALA A 360 5.10 3.08 -2.29
N GLN A 361 4.12 3.14 -3.19
CA GLN A 361 4.32 3.56 -4.59
C GLN A 361 4.95 4.94 -4.73
N TYR A 362 4.67 5.86 -3.78
CA TYR A 362 5.31 7.18 -3.74
C TYR A 362 6.82 7.12 -3.50
N SER A 363 7.33 5.98 -3.04
CA SER A 363 8.76 5.74 -2.76
C SER A 363 9.42 4.78 -3.76
N GLU A 364 8.65 4.18 -4.68
CA GLU A 364 9.11 3.11 -5.58
C GLU A 364 9.51 3.60 -6.98
N GLY A 365 9.92 4.87 -7.10
CA GLY A 365 10.40 5.44 -8.35
C GLY A 365 11.12 6.76 -8.18
N THR A 366 11.39 7.44 -9.29
CA THR A 366 12.03 8.75 -9.30
C THR A 366 10.98 9.84 -9.11
N ARG A 367 11.17 10.69 -8.10
CA ARG A 367 10.31 11.86 -7.86
C ARG A 367 10.61 12.96 -8.87
N VAL A 368 9.57 13.42 -9.55
CA VAL A 368 9.63 14.53 -10.50
C VAL A 368 8.60 15.59 -10.10
N PRO A 369 8.87 16.89 -10.22
CA PRO A 369 7.85 17.91 -9.96
C PRO A 369 6.59 17.63 -10.80
N VAL A 370 5.39 17.77 -10.22
CA VAL A 370 4.13 17.53 -10.95
C VAL A 370 4.02 18.37 -12.22
N SER A 371 4.59 19.58 -12.22
CA SER A 371 4.68 20.45 -13.42
C SER A 371 5.50 19.86 -14.56
N GLN A 372 6.34 18.86 -14.30
CA GLN A 372 7.19 18.14 -15.26
C GLN A 372 6.74 16.69 -15.47
N ALA A 373 5.55 16.34 -14.96
CA ALA A 373 5.00 15.02 -15.12
C ALA A 373 4.79 14.67 -16.60
N GLN A 374 5.15 13.44 -16.94
CA GLN A 374 5.01 12.86 -18.28
C GLN A 374 3.95 11.74 -18.26
N PRO A 375 3.33 11.41 -19.41
CA PRO A 375 2.42 10.27 -19.47
C PRO A 375 3.05 9.00 -18.91
N GLY A 376 2.36 8.37 -17.95
CA GLY A 376 2.84 7.23 -17.17
C GLY A 376 3.32 7.58 -15.77
N ASP A 377 3.67 8.83 -15.47
CA ASP A 377 4.00 9.22 -14.11
C ASP A 377 2.78 9.06 -13.18
N LEU A 378 3.03 8.77 -11.92
CA LEU A 378 1.99 8.60 -10.91
C LEU A 378 1.76 9.92 -10.18
N ILE A 379 0.50 10.35 -10.09
CA ILE A 379 0.06 11.53 -9.34
C ILE A 379 -0.58 11.05 -8.04
N PHE A 380 -0.31 11.76 -6.94
CA PHE A 380 -0.73 11.38 -5.60
C PHE A 380 -1.49 12.49 -4.89
N TRP A 381 -2.44 12.11 -4.05
CA TRP A 381 -3.22 13.02 -3.20
C TRP A 381 -3.07 12.65 -1.73
N ASN A 382 -3.09 13.70 -0.91
CA ASN A 382 -3.19 13.61 0.54
C ASN A 382 -4.22 14.65 0.98
N TRP A 383 -5.39 14.20 1.48
CA TRP A 383 -6.49 15.09 1.79
C TRP A 383 -6.49 15.59 3.23
N ASP A 384 -5.94 14.82 4.16
CA ASP A 384 -5.97 15.10 5.59
C ASP A 384 -4.60 15.49 6.19
N GLY A 385 -3.54 15.45 5.38
CA GLY A 385 -2.17 15.72 5.83
C GLY A 385 -1.47 14.52 6.48
N GLY A 386 -2.13 13.37 6.52
CA GLY A 386 -1.60 12.10 7.03
C GLY A 386 -0.89 11.27 5.97
N ASN A 387 -1.43 10.09 5.69
CA ASN A 387 -0.94 9.20 4.66
C ASN A 387 -1.37 9.66 3.25
N ILE A 388 -0.85 9.01 2.22
CA ILE A 388 -1.30 9.21 0.84
C ILE A 388 -2.61 8.44 0.65
N ASP A 389 -3.66 9.15 0.26
CA ASP A 389 -5.02 8.63 0.19
C ASP A 389 -5.43 8.15 -1.20
N HIS A 390 -4.72 8.61 -2.24
CA HIS A 390 -5.08 8.31 -3.62
C HIS A 390 -3.88 8.38 -4.56
N VAL A 391 -3.95 7.59 -5.64
CA VAL A 391 -2.97 7.59 -6.73
C VAL A 391 -3.66 7.39 -8.06
N ALA A 392 -3.13 8.01 -9.12
CA ALA A 392 -3.60 7.86 -10.48
C ALA A 392 -2.45 7.87 -11.49
N ILE A 393 -2.65 7.31 -12.68
CA ILE A 393 -1.67 7.36 -13.77
C ILE A 393 -1.93 8.61 -14.60
N TYR A 394 -0.91 9.43 -14.77
CA TYR A 394 -0.96 10.63 -15.60
C TYR A 394 -0.97 10.28 -17.09
N LEU A 395 -1.85 10.91 -17.85
CA LEU A 395 -2.01 10.69 -19.30
C LEU A 395 -1.45 11.84 -20.15
N GLY A 396 -0.97 12.91 -19.54
CA GLY A 396 -0.66 14.16 -20.21
C GLY A 396 -1.87 15.11 -20.29
N ASN A 397 -1.64 16.36 -20.65
CA ASN A 397 -2.68 17.36 -20.85
C ASN A 397 -3.65 17.53 -19.65
N ASN A 398 -3.12 17.47 -18.45
CA ASN A 398 -3.90 17.54 -17.20
C ASN A 398 -4.92 16.40 -17.02
N GLN A 399 -4.74 15.27 -17.72
CA GLN A 399 -5.61 14.11 -17.61
C GLN A 399 -4.95 12.98 -16.84
N ILE A 400 -5.77 12.24 -16.10
CA ILE A 400 -5.39 11.05 -15.35
C ILE A 400 -6.34 9.90 -15.70
N ILE A 401 -5.89 8.67 -15.51
CA ILE A 401 -6.75 7.50 -15.42
C ILE A 401 -6.67 6.95 -13.99
N GLU A 402 -7.82 6.69 -13.41
CA GLU A 402 -7.95 6.33 -12.00
C GLU A 402 -9.06 5.32 -11.75
N ALA A 403 -8.96 4.56 -10.65
CA ALA A 403 -10.08 3.94 -9.98
C ALA A 403 -10.40 4.81 -8.75
N PRO A 404 -11.39 5.72 -8.82
CA PRO A 404 -11.47 6.82 -7.86
C PRO A 404 -11.99 6.38 -6.50
N THR A 405 -13.13 5.70 -6.46
CA THR A 405 -13.77 5.30 -5.20
C THR A 405 -14.96 4.38 -5.45
N PHE A 406 -15.53 3.87 -4.37
CA PHE A 406 -16.70 3.00 -4.40
C PHE A 406 -17.88 3.65 -5.12
N GLY A 407 -18.53 2.90 -6.02
CA GLY A 407 -19.65 3.38 -6.85
C GLY A 407 -19.24 4.17 -8.09
N VAL A 408 -17.97 4.54 -8.23
CA VAL A 408 -17.44 5.22 -9.42
C VAL A 408 -16.47 4.28 -10.14
N PRO A 409 -16.75 3.92 -11.40
CA PRO A 409 -15.89 3.00 -12.15
C PRO A 409 -14.57 3.65 -12.56
N VAL A 410 -13.62 2.83 -12.99
CA VAL A 410 -12.36 3.29 -13.61
C VAL A 410 -12.69 4.27 -14.73
N ARG A 411 -12.08 5.44 -14.66
CA ARG A 411 -12.40 6.57 -15.59
C ARG A 411 -11.15 7.37 -15.96
N ILE A 412 -11.31 8.16 -17.02
CA ILE A 412 -10.40 9.26 -17.36
C ILE A 412 -11.05 10.56 -16.90
N THR A 413 -10.30 11.41 -16.23
CA THR A 413 -10.75 12.73 -15.77
C THR A 413 -9.57 13.71 -15.77
N SER A 414 -9.85 15.00 -15.59
CA SER A 414 -8.79 15.98 -15.29
C SER A 414 -8.31 15.81 -13.86
N ILE A 415 -7.06 16.20 -13.58
CA ILE A 415 -6.55 16.28 -12.22
C ILE A 415 -7.44 17.21 -11.41
N TYR A 416 -7.88 16.77 -10.23
CA TYR A 416 -8.78 17.51 -9.33
C TYR A 416 -8.17 17.65 -7.94
N GLY A 417 -8.77 18.47 -7.08
CA GLY A 417 -8.31 18.64 -5.71
C GLY A 417 -6.86 19.11 -5.61
N TRP A 418 -6.44 20.05 -6.44
CA TRP A 418 -5.06 20.49 -6.57
C TRP A 418 -4.41 20.94 -5.24
N SER A 419 -5.19 21.40 -4.27
CA SER A 419 -4.70 21.74 -2.93
C SER A 419 -4.17 20.53 -2.14
N SER A 420 -4.60 19.33 -2.52
CA SER A 420 -4.24 18.07 -1.88
C SER A 420 -3.33 17.19 -2.76
N VAL A 421 -3.03 17.64 -3.99
CA VAL A 421 -2.04 16.96 -4.85
C VAL A 421 -0.66 17.16 -4.27
N LEU A 422 0.10 16.08 -4.11
CA LEU A 422 1.49 16.16 -3.66
C LEU A 422 2.36 16.87 -4.69
N PRO A 423 3.40 17.61 -4.28
CA PRO A 423 4.21 18.44 -5.18
C PRO A 423 5.04 17.63 -6.18
N TYR A 424 5.22 16.34 -5.92
CA TYR A 424 5.98 15.43 -6.79
C TYR A 424 5.11 14.30 -7.30
N ALA A 425 5.21 14.04 -8.59
CA ALA A 425 4.82 12.79 -9.23
C ALA A 425 5.94 11.76 -9.07
N VAL A 426 5.64 10.48 -9.31
CA VAL A 426 6.64 9.41 -9.31
C VAL A 426 6.73 8.77 -10.68
N ARG A 427 7.93 8.75 -11.24
CA ARG A 427 8.27 8.06 -12.48
C ARG A 427 8.81 6.68 -12.15
N VAL A 428 8.09 5.63 -12.57
CA VAL A 428 8.44 4.22 -12.30
C VAL A 428 8.93 3.49 -13.55
N ALA A 429 8.84 4.13 -14.73
CA ALA A 429 9.28 3.57 -16.02
C ALA A 429 10.04 4.60 -16.84
#